data_c4230c176babfa22dc96fb339fb5af0a
#
_entry.id   c4230c176babfa22dc96fb339fb5af0a
#
_cell.length_a   1.000
_cell.length_b   1.000
_cell.length_c   1.000
_cell.angle_alpha   90.00
_cell.angle_beta   90.00
_cell.angle_gamma   90.00
#
_symmetry.space_group_name_H-M   'P 1'
#
loop_
_entity.id
_entity.type
_entity.pdbx_description
1 polymer ?
#
loop_
_entity_poly.entity_id
_entity_poly.type
_entity_poly.pdbx_seq_one_letter_code
_entity_poly.pdbx_strand_id
1 'polypeptide(L)'
;MGSFFRFCFLVCVKLVVRTIYRFDQVWINSKPEEFKDTKLFVLLNHTSLFEPIFIGAFPYSLLWQMAKRFVYPVADKTFSRPLVGFLFRLFAPQTVSLTRNRDNSWEHFIALAKEKNSFIGIAPEGRMKRLNGLDKHGMPMNIKSGVADIIKMLDSGKMLILYSGGLHHIQSPGSGIPKLFKKVHLKFEIFDINQYKETMIKVSDKDEFTRAVISDLQLRRDMNCTPEAECQGKLAVKIV
;
A
#
# COMPACT_ATOMS: atom_id res chain seq x y z
N MET A 1 -11.60 3.47 -20.53
CA MET A 1 -10.67 4.63 -20.47
C MET A 1 -9.28 4.12 -20.80
N GLY A 2 -8.57 4.73 -21.78
CA GLY A 2 -7.25 4.28 -22.24
C GLY A 2 -6.14 4.45 -21.17
N SER A 3 -5.12 3.59 -21.22
CA SER A 3 -3.99 3.65 -20.28
C SER A 3 -3.24 4.98 -20.31
N PHE A 4 -3.16 5.61 -21.49
CA PHE A 4 -2.52 6.91 -21.63
C PHE A 4 -3.29 8.02 -20.88
N PHE A 5 -4.62 8.08 -21.03
CA PHE A 5 -5.44 9.05 -20.30
C PHE A 5 -5.32 8.87 -18.79
N ARG A 6 -5.32 7.63 -18.32
CA ARG A 6 -5.12 7.32 -16.90
C ARG A 6 -3.74 7.74 -16.41
N PHE A 7 -2.71 7.53 -17.22
CA PHE A 7 -1.36 8.00 -16.91
C PHE A 7 -1.30 9.53 -16.79
N CYS A 8 -1.86 10.25 -17.74
CA CYS A 8 -1.94 11.73 -17.67
C CYS A 8 -2.67 12.19 -16.40
N PHE A 9 -3.77 11.53 -16.05
CA PHE A 9 -4.49 11.80 -14.80
C PHE A 9 -3.59 11.59 -13.56
N LEU A 10 -2.88 10.46 -13.47
CA LEU A 10 -1.96 10.18 -12.36
C LEU A 10 -0.82 11.19 -12.29
N VAL A 11 -0.30 11.63 -13.43
CA VAL A 11 0.73 12.69 -13.51
C VAL A 11 0.17 14.03 -13.03
N CYS A 12 -1.03 14.41 -13.44
CA CYS A 12 -1.69 15.64 -12.95
C CYS A 12 -1.87 15.59 -11.42
N VAL A 13 -2.37 14.46 -10.89
CA VAL A 13 -2.50 14.26 -9.43
C VAL A 13 -1.15 14.39 -8.75
N LYS A 14 -0.10 13.73 -9.29
CA LYS A 14 1.27 13.83 -8.75
C LYS A 14 1.75 15.28 -8.69
N LEU A 15 1.58 16.04 -9.76
CA LEU A 15 2.01 17.45 -9.80
C LEU A 15 1.26 18.27 -8.76
N VAL A 16 -0.07 18.17 -8.70
CA VAL A 16 -0.90 18.88 -7.72
C VAL A 16 -0.49 18.53 -6.28
N VAL A 17 -0.36 17.24 -5.95
CA VAL A 17 0.00 16.88 -4.56
C VAL A 17 1.42 17.31 -4.19
N ARG A 18 2.35 17.39 -5.15
CA ARG A 18 3.70 17.90 -4.90
C ARG A 18 3.77 19.42 -4.68
N THR A 19 2.82 20.18 -5.20
CA THR A 19 2.72 21.62 -4.87
C THR A 19 2.13 21.85 -3.48
N ILE A 20 1.29 20.91 -3.02
CA ILE A 20 0.58 21.05 -1.74
C ILE A 20 1.34 20.39 -0.58
N TYR A 21 1.99 19.23 -0.81
CA TYR A 21 2.62 18.45 0.25
C TYR A 21 4.12 18.29 0.02
N ARG A 22 4.88 18.26 1.11
CA ARG A 22 6.31 17.96 1.09
C ARG A 22 6.50 16.47 1.34
N PHE A 23 7.29 15.80 0.50
CA PHE A 23 7.58 14.37 0.62
C PHE A 23 8.97 14.15 1.19
N ASP A 24 9.02 13.48 2.33
CA ASP A 24 10.23 12.95 2.93
C ASP A 24 10.33 11.47 2.55
N GLN A 25 11.30 11.12 1.71
CA GLN A 25 11.40 9.81 1.08
C GLN A 25 12.74 9.18 1.41
N VAL A 26 12.71 7.96 1.92
CA VAL A 26 13.91 7.18 2.22
C VAL A 26 13.84 5.84 1.48
N TRP A 27 14.93 5.45 0.85
CA TRP A 27 15.09 4.16 0.17
C TRP A 27 15.91 3.24 1.05
N ILE A 28 15.34 2.08 1.43
CA ILE A 28 15.98 1.08 2.27
C ILE A 28 16.55 0.01 1.33
N ASN A 29 17.89 -0.11 1.27
CA ASN A 29 18.58 -1.13 0.48
C ASN A 29 18.13 -1.25 -0.99
N SER A 30 17.61 -0.18 -1.58
CA SER A 30 17.04 -0.17 -2.92
C SER A 30 17.15 1.22 -3.55
N LYS A 31 16.94 1.31 -4.87
CA LYS A 31 17.02 2.56 -5.63
C LYS A 31 15.74 2.80 -6.44
N PRO A 32 15.41 4.08 -6.73
CA PRO A 32 14.21 4.43 -7.52
C PRO A 32 14.13 3.77 -8.91
N GLU A 33 15.27 3.42 -9.51
CA GLU A 33 15.35 2.80 -10.84
C GLU A 33 14.89 1.32 -10.82
N GLU A 34 14.82 0.69 -9.65
CA GLU A 34 14.53 -0.73 -9.49
C GLU A 34 13.05 -1.08 -9.58
N PHE A 35 12.15 -0.12 -9.82
CA PHE A 35 10.70 -0.36 -9.99
C PHE A 35 10.31 -1.20 -11.20
N LYS A 36 11.23 -1.42 -12.13
CA LYS A 36 10.97 -2.27 -13.27
C LYS A 36 10.59 -3.67 -12.78
N ASP A 37 9.58 -4.27 -13.42
CA ASP A 37 9.06 -5.60 -13.12
C ASP A 37 8.41 -5.75 -11.71
N THR A 38 7.98 -4.64 -11.11
CA THR A 38 7.18 -4.70 -9.89
C THR A 38 5.84 -5.39 -10.16
N LYS A 39 5.58 -6.46 -9.41
CA LYS A 39 4.35 -7.27 -9.48
C LYS A 39 3.45 -7.06 -8.27
N LEU A 40 4.04 -6.75 -7.14
CA LEU A 40 3.32 -6.56 -5.89
C LEU A 40 3.72 -5.24 -5.22
N PHE A 41 2.74 -4.45 -4.85
CA PHE A 41 2.87 -3.26 -4.02
C PHE A 41 2.17 -3.50 -2.70
N VAL A 42 2.92 -3.43 -1.61
CA VAL A 42 2.43 -3.62 -0.24
C VAL A 42 2.49 -2.29 0.50
N LEU A 43 1.35 -1.77 0.89
CA LEU A 43 1.26 -0.58 1.72
C LEU A 43 1.11 -0.97 3.19
N LEU A 44 2.06 -0.58 4.03
CA LEU A 44 2.04 -0.80 5.47
C LEU A 44 1.71 0.49 6.23
N ASN A 45 1.01 0.35 7.34
CA ASN A 45 0.45 1.41 8.18
C ASN A 45 -0.64 2.22 7.45
N HIS A 46 -1.70 1.51 7.03
CA HIS A 46 -2.87 2.10 6.39
C HIS A 46 -3.70 2.92 7.40
N THR A 47 -3.76 4.26 7.22
CA THR A 47 -4.36 5.18 8.20
C THR A 47 -5.46 6.06 7.63
N SER A 48 -5.56 6.21 6.30
CA SER A 48 -6.47 7.18 5.68
C SER A 48 -6.93 6.75 4.29
N LEU A 49 -8.14 7.17 3.89
CA LEU A 49 -8.57 7.10 2.50
C LEU A 49 -7.84 8.13 1.59
N PHE A 50 -7.08 9.03 2.18
CA PHE A 50 -6.32 10.05 1.46
C PHE A 50 -4.93 9.56 0.97
N GLU A 51 -4.57 8.32 1.22
CA GLU A 51 -3.31 7.70 0.79
C GLU A 51 -3.01 7.74 -0.72
N PRO A 52 -3.97 7.92 -1.65
CA PRO A 52 -3.64 8.24 -3.04
C PRO A 52 -2.68 9.42 -3.23
N ILE A 53 -2.51 10.30 -2.25
CA ILE A 53 -1.47 11.36 -2.30
C ILE A 53 -0.06 10.79 -2.38
N PHE A 54 0.19 9.54 -1.97
CA PHE A 54 1.51 8.89 -2.09
C PHE A 54 2.00 8.81 -3.54
N ILE A 55 1.10 8.94 -4.51
CA ILE A 55 1.45 9.11 -5.94
C ILE A 55 2.45 10.25 -6.15
N GLY A 56 2.40 11.30 -5.32
CA GLY A 56 3.39 12.38 -5.34
C GLY A 56 4.83 11.89 -5.21
N ALA A 57 5.06 10.78 -4.51
CA ALA A 57 6.37 10.16 -4.31
C ALA A 57 6.77 9.17 -5.42
N PHE A 58 5.83 8.64 -6.19
CA PHE A 58 6.12 7.58 -7.16
C PHE A 58 6.81 8.08 -8.42
N PRO A 59 7.81 7.36 -8.96
CA PRO A 59 8.40 7.70 -10.24
C PRO A 59 7.41 7.51 -11.40
N TYR A 60 7.63 8.20 -12.51
CA TYR A 60 6.75 8.14 -13.69
C TYR A 60 6.63 6.74 -14.27
N SER A 61 7.71 5.95 -14.20
CA SER A 61 7.72 4.55 -14.64
C SER A 61 6.72 3.69 -13.85
N LEU A 62 6.61 3.89 -12.54
CA LEU A 62 5.63 3.20 -11.69
C LEU A 62 4.21 3.69 -12.00
N LEU A 63 4.00 4.99 -12.18
CA LEU A 63 2.69 5.54 -12.57
C LEU A 63 2.21 4.97 -13.91
N TRP A 64 3.13 4.78 -14.86
CA TRP A 64 2.81 4.15 -16.15
C TRP A 64 2.39 2.68 -15.98
N GLN A 65 3.07 1.92 -15.12
CA GLN A 65 2.68 0.55 -14.78
C GLN A 65 1.31 0.52 -14.11
N MET A 66 1.05 1.43 -13.15
CA MET A 66 -0.27 1.56 -12.50
C MET A 66 -1.35 1.86 -13.52
N ALA A 67 -1.14 2.82 -14.42
CA ALA A 67 -2.11 3.19 -15.44
C ALA A 67 -2.50 2.05 -16.37
N LYS A 68 -1.58 1.11 -16.61
CA LYS A 68 -1.78 -0.01 -17.53
C LYS A 68 -2.42 -1.24 -16.89
N ARG A 69 -2.01 -1.61 -15.68
CA ARG A 69 -2.19 -2.99 -15.19
C ARG A 69 -2.42 -3.11 -13.67
N PHE A 70 -2.70 -2.00 -12.98
CA PHE A 70 -2.86 -2.02 -11.54
C PHE A 70 -4.16 -2.67 -11.12
N VAL A 71 -4.05 -3.73 -10.34
CA VAL A 71 -5.16 -4.47 -9.71
C VAL A 71 -5.19 -4.09 -8.24
N TYR A 72 -6.26 -3.44 -7.78
CA TYR A 72 -6.35 -2.99 -6.40
C TYR A 72 -7.67 -3.41 -5.75
N PRO A 73 -7.61 -4.20 -4.65
CA PRO A 73 -8.80 -4.55 -3.91
C PRO A 73 -9.27 -3.39 -3.03
N VAL A 74 -10.53 -3.07 -3.10
CA VAL A 74 -11.18 -2.04 -2.27
C VAL A 74 -12.34 -2.68 -1.50
N ALA A 75 -12.47 -2.32 -0.22
CA ALA A 75 -13.62 -2.79 0.56
C ALA A 75 -14.93 -2.31 -0.05
N ASP A 76 -15.91 -3.20 -0.18
CA ASP A 76 -17.21 -2.98 -0.79
C ASP A 76 -17.89 -1.68 -0.30
N LYS A 77 -17.94 -1.46 1.02
CA LYS A 77 -18.47 -0.23 1.63
C LYS A 77 -17.74 1.06 1.24
N THR A 78 -16.49 0.95 0.78
CA THR A 78 -15.71 2.10 0.33
C THR A 78 -15.96 2.35 -1.16
N PHE A 79 -16.02 1.26 -1.93
CA PHE A 79 -16.23 1.31 -3.38
C PHE A 79 -17.65 1.78 -3.74
N SER A 80 -18.66 1.48 -2.93
CA SER A 80 -20.05 1.92 -3.13
C SER A 80 -20.28 3.43 -2.93
N ARG A 81 -19.30 4.17 -2.37
CA ARG A 81 -19.39 5.64 -2.27
C ARG A 81 -19.14 6.27 -3.64
N PRO A 82 -20.09 7.08 -4.21
CA PRO A 82 -20.02 7.50 -5.60
C PRO A 82 -18.71 8.18 -5.97
N LEU A 83 -18.28 9.19 -5.18
CA LEU A 83 -17.05 9.95 -5.46
C LEU A 83 -15.80 9.09 -5.25
N VAL A 84 -15.74 8.33 -4.15
CA VAL A 84 -14.58 7.51 -3.80
C VAL A 84 -14.42 6.35 -4.78
N GLY A 85 -15.52 5.65 -5.10
CA GLY A 85 -15.50 4.57 -6.10
C GLY A 85 -15.11 5.07 -7.50
N PHE A 86 -15.57 6.25 -7.89
CA PHE A 86 -15.15 6.88 -9.14
C PHE A 86 -13.64 7.17 -9.16
N LEU A 87 -13.09 7.74 -8.10
CA LEU A 87 -11.65 8.00 -7.98
C LEU A 87 -10.84 6.70 -8.06
N PHE A 88 -11.24 5.64 -7.36
CA PHE A 88 -10.52 4.36 -7.43
C PHE A 88 -10.49 3.80 -8.87
N ARG A 89 -11.57 3.92 -9.64
CA ARG A 89 -11.60 3.52 -11.06
C ARG A 89 -10.66 4.36 -11.94
N LEU A 90 -10.40 5.61 -11.56
CA LEU A 90 -9.41 6.45 -12.22
C LEU A 90 -7.97 6.03 -11.86
N PHE A 91 -7.71 5.69 -10.61
CA PHE A 91 -6.38 5.28 -10.15
C PHE A 91 -5.96 3.90 -10.64
N ALA A 92 -6.88 2.94 -10.65
CA ALA A 92 -6.59 1.55 -11.01
C ALA A 92 -7.49 1.07 -12.15
N PRO A 93 -6.92 0.49 -13.23
CA PRO A 93 -7.72 -0.08 -14.33
C PRO A 93 -8.61 -1.22 -13.87
N GLN A 94 -8.17 -2.01 -12.90
CA GLN A 94 -8.85 -3.17 -12.36
C GLN A 94 -9.03 -3.00 -10.84
N THR A 95 -10.05 -2.21 -10.47
CA THR A 95 -10.46 -2.09 -9.07
C THR A 95 -11.49 -3.16 -8.76
N VAL A 96 -11.19 -4.01 -7.79
CA VAL A 96 -12.04 -5.12 -7.37
C VAL A 96 -12.68 -4.79 -6.03
N SER A 97 -14.02 -4.85 -5.98
CA SER A 97 -14.75 -4.74 -4.71
C SER A 97 -14.63 -6.06 -3.95
N LEU A 98 -14.06 -6.01 -2.75
CA LEU A 98 -13.94 -7.16 -1.89
C LEU A 98 -14.93 -7.08 -0.73
N THR A 99 -15.65 -8.16 -0.52
CA THR A 99 -16.36 -8.42 0.73
C THR A 99 -15.37 -8.90 1.80
N ARG A 100 -15.80 -8.96 3.06
CA ARG A 100 -14.93 -9.41 4.16
C ARG A 100 -14.80 -10.94 4.24
N ASN A 101 -15.66 -11.65 3.55
CA ASN A 101 -15.62 -13.09 3.47
C ASN A 101 -14.75 -13.48 2.27
N ARG A 102 -14.05 -14.61 2.37
CA ARG A 102 -13.36 -15.21 1.21
C ARG A 102 -14.40 -15.90 0.32
N ASP A 103 -15.11 -15.08 -0.42
CA ASP A 103 -16.15 -15.48 -1.37
C ASP A 103 -15.68 -15.28 -2.82
N ASN A 104 -16.59 -15.37 -3.74
CA ASN A 104 -16.35 -15.19 -5.18
C ASN A 104 -15.60 -13.88 -5.50
N SER A 105 -15.70 -12.84 -4.65
CA SER A 105 -14.99 -11.59 -4.88
C SER A 105 -13.47 -11.73 -4.67
N TRP A 106 -13.06 -12.56 -3.70
CA TRP A 106 -11.67 -12.93 -3.50
C TRP A 106 -11.13 -13.79 -4.65
N GLU A 107 -11.90 -14.77 -5.09
CA GLU A 107 -11.51 -15.64 -6.23
C GLU A 107 -11.35 -14.82 -7.50
N HIS A 108 -12.27 -13.88 -7.78
CA HIS A 108 -12.15 -12.96 -8.90
C HIS A 108 -10.90 -12.09 -8.81
N PHE A 109 -10.61 -11.54 -7.62
CA PHE A 109 -9.37 -10.78 -7.40
C PHE A 109 -8.12 -11.63 -7.67
N ILE A 110 -8.08 -12.87 -7.17
CA ILE A 110 -6.96 -13.79 -7.39
C ILE A 110 -6.82 -14.15 -8.88
N ALA A 111 -7.93 -14.32 -9.61
CA ALA A 111 -7.90 -14.58 -11.04
C ALA A 111 -7.24 -13.44 -11.82
N LEU A 112 -7.62 -12.19 -11.54
CA LEU A 112 -7.00 -11.01 -12.13
C LEU A 112 -5.52 -10.84 -11.71
N ALA A 113 -5.21 -11.18 -10.47
CA ALA A 113 -3.85 -11.10 -9.93
C ALA A 113 -2.90 -12.12 -10.59
N LYS A 114 -3.41 -13.25 -11.07
CA LYS A 114 -2.67 -14.29 -11.81
C LYS A 114 -2.35 -13.91 -13.24
N GLU A 115 -2.99 -12.89 -13.81
CA GLU A 115 -2.67 -12.46 -15.17
C GLU A 115 -1.18 -12.08 -15.28
N LYS A 116 -0.52 -12.57 -16.32
CA LYS A 116 0.95 -12.45 -16.52
C LYS A 116 1.49 -11.03 -16.34
N ASN A 117 0.70 -10.03 -16.68
CA ASN A 117 1.11 -8.64 -16.65
C ASN A 117 0.47 -7.84 -15.51
N SER A 118 -0.23 -8.45 -14.57
CA SER A 118 -0.85 -7.72 -13.46
C SER A 118 0.19 -7.10 -12.52
N PHE A 119 -0.15 -5.95 -11.98
CA PHE A 119 0.56 -5.27 -10.92
C PHE A 119 -0.41 -5.10 -9.76
N ILE A 120 -0.19 -5.84 -8.69
CA ILE A 120 -1.11 -5.97 -7.57
C ILE A 120 -0.76 -4.96 -6.49
N GLY A 121 -1.75 -4.20 -6.01
CA GLY A 121 -1.60 -3.40 -4.81
C GLY A 121 -2.41 -3.98 -3.66
N ILE A 122 -1.88 -3.96 -2.45
CA ILE A 122 -2.59 -4.40 -1.25
C ILE A 122 -2.15 -3.61 -0.01
N ALA A 123 -3.14 -3.29 0.84
CA ALA A 123 -2.91 -2.88 2.22
C ALA A 123 -3.28 -4.07 3.13
N PRO A 124 -2.29 -4.89 3.55
CA PRO A 124 -2.57 -6.21 4.13
C PRO A 124 -3.19 -6.16 5.54
N GLU A 125 -3.23 -5.00 6.16
CA GLU A 125 -3.97 -4.76 7.40
C GLU A 125 -5.49 -4.85 7.18
N GLY A 126 -5.96 -4.58 5.95
CA GLY A 126 -7.36 -4.70 5.52
C GLY A 126 -8.32 -3.69 6.16
N ARG A 127 -7.81 -2.81 7.02
CA ARG A 127 -8.57 -1.75 7.72
C ARG A 127 -7.68 -0.55 7.98
N MET A 128 -8.29 0.62 8.18
CA MET A 128 -7.55 1.83 8.57
C MET A 128 -7.31 1.86 10.08
N LYS A 129 -6.07 2.14 10.45
CA LYS A 129 -5.65 2.41 11.82
C LYS A 129 -6.16 3.78 12.27
N ARG A 130 -6.73 3.85 13.47
CA ARG A 130 -7.14 5.08 14.12
C ARG A 130 -6.01 5.66 14.98
N LEU A 131 -6.21 6.87 15.52
CA LEU A 131 -5.26 7.55 16.39
C LEU A 131 -4.86 6.75 17.64
N ASN A 132 -5.76 5.91 18.14
CA ASN A 132 -5.49 5.02 19.28
C ASN A 132 -4.71 3.73 18.90
N GLY A 133 -4.26 3.60 17.65
CA GLY A 133 -3.54 2.43 17.17
C GLY A 133 -4.41 1.23 16.78
N LEU A 134 -5.72 1.29 17.02
CA LEU A 134 -6.68 0.21 16.78
C LEU A 134 -7.52 0.48 15.53
N ASP A 135 -8.28 -0.52 15.09
CA ASP A 135 -9.29 -0.34 14.04
C ASP A 135 -10.58 0.29 14.59
N LYS A 136 -11.58 0.46 13.75
CA LYS A 136 -12.88 1.03 14.14
C LYS A 136 -13.70 0.18 15.13
N HIS A 137 -13.29 -1.08 15.33
CA HIS A 137 -13.94 -2.02 16.26
C HIS A 137 -13.10 -2.24 17.53
N GLY A 138 -12.04 -1.45 17.76
CA GLY A 138 -11.13 -1.61 18.88
C GLY A 138 -10.17 -2.78 18.78
N MET A 139 -9.99 -3.34 17.56
CA MET A 139 -9.10 -4.49 17.34
C MET A 139 -7.71 -4.04 16.89
N PRO A 140 -6.63 -4.76 17.28
CA PRO A 140 -5.29 -4.51 16.82
C PRO A 140 -5.16 -4.60 15.28
N MET A 141 -4.28 -3.79 14.72
CA MET A 141 -3.98 -3.74 13.29
C MET A 141 -2.94 -4.78 12.91
N ASN A 142 -3.39 -6.02 12.70
CA ASN A 142 -2.54 -7.14 12.32
C ASN A 142 -2.56 -7.35 10.81
N ILE A 143 -1.41 -7.78 10.26
CA ILE A 143 -1.29 -8.22 8.86
C ILE A 143 -2.17 -9.45 8.65
N LYS A 144 -2.95 -9.48 7.57
CA LYS A 144 -3.85 -10.58 7.19
C LYS A 144 -3.17 -11.55 6.24
N SER A 145 -3.57 -12.82 6.30
CA SER A 145 -2.97 -13.90 5.50
C SER A 145 -3.06 -13.74 3.99
N GLY A 146 -3.99 -12.94 3.49
CA GLY A 146 -4.17 -12.73 2.04
C GLY A 146 -2.91 -12.24 1.31
N VAL A 147 -2.03 -11.49 1.97
CA VAL A 147 -0.74 -11.09 1.36
C VAL A 147 0.17 -12.28 1.14
N ALA A 148 0.19 -13.25 2.05
CA ALA A 148 0.97 -14.48 1.89
C ALA A 148 0.43 -15.35 0.73
N ASP A 149 -0.89 -15.41 0.55
CA ASP A 149 -1.51 -16.12 -0.57
C ASP A 149 -1.08 -15.48 -1.91
N ILE A 150 -1.07 -14.14 -1.98
CA ILE A 150 -0.60 -13.42 -3.17
C ILE A 150 0.88 -13.71 -3.43
N ILE A 151 1.75 -13.63 -2.40
CA ILE A 151 3.18 -13.89 -2.54
C ILE A 151 3.42 -15.34 -3.01
N LYS A 152 2.69 -16.32 -2.44
CA LYS A 152 2.79 -17.73 -2.88
C LYS A 152 2.48 -17.91 -4.37
N MET A 153 1.47 -17.19 -4.84
CA MET A 153 0.95 -17.28 -6.20
C MET A 153 1.89 -16.68 -7.26
N LEU A 154 2.68 -15.67 -6.90
CA LEU A 154 3.56 -14.98 -7.84
C LEU A 154 4.84 -15.79 -8.10
N ASP A 155 5.13 -16.13 -9.36
CA ASP A 155 6.29 -16.95 -9.72
C ASP A 155 7.59 -16.15 -9.87
N SER A 156 7.49 -14.85 -10.09
CA SER A 156 8.65 -13.97 -10.29
C SER A 156 8.27 -12.50 -10.20
N GLY A 157 9.29 -11.64 -10.23
CA GLY A 157 9.14 -10.20 -10.22
C GLY A 157 9.51 -9.58 -8.88
N LYS A 158 9.22 -8.29 -8.73
CA LYS A 158 9.60 -7.53 -7.53
C LYS A 158 8.39 -7.19 -6.68
N MET A 159 8.58 -7.23 -5.37
CA MET A 159 7.68 -6.71 -4.36
C MET A 159 8.21 -5.37 -3.85
N LEU A 160 7.42 -4.31 -4.00
CA LEU A 160 7.66 -3.00 -3.42
C LEU A 160 6.88 -2.86 -2.12
N ILE A 161 7.58 -2.65 -1.03
CA ILE A 161 6.96 -2.31 0.26
C ILE A 161 7.06 -0.80 0.46
N LEU A 162 5.93 -0.17 0.75
CA LEU A 162 5.82 1.22 1.16
C LEU A 162 5.49 1.28 2.66
N TYR A 163 6.42 1.80 3.43
CA TYR A 163 6.24 2.10 4.86
C TYR A 163 5.74 3.54 5.00
N SER A 164 4.48 3.67 5.39
CA SER A 164 3.85 4.98 5.60
C SER A 164 4.03 5.44 7.05
N GLY A 165 4.41 6.71 7.24
CA GLY A 165 4.34 7.36 8.55
C GLY A 165 2.91 7.62 9.04
N GLY A 166 1.92 7.27 8.20
CA GLY A 166 0.52 7.58 8.44
C GLY A 166 0.15 9.00 8.03
N LEU A 167 -1.16 9.22 7.91
CA LEU A 167 -1.73 10.49 7.47
C LEU A 167 -2.66 11.14 8.51
N HIS A 168 -2.66 10.69 9.75
CA HIS A 168 -3.53 11.25 10.78
C HIS A 168 -3.32 12.76 11.00
N HIS A 169 -2.09 13.23 10.85
CA HIS A 169 -1.76 14.66 10.93
C HIS A 169 -2.22 15.47 9.72
N ILE A 170 -2.58 14.80 8.62
CA ILE A 170 -3.15 15.38 7.40
C ILE A 170 -4.66 15.17 7.39
N GLN A 171 -5.11 13.92 7.47
CA GLN A 171 -6.52 13.55 7.51
C GLN A 171 -6.73 12.31 8.38
N SER A 172 -7.37 12.50 9.52
CA SER A 172 -7.81 11.38 10.37
C SER A 172 -9.08 10.74 9.84
N PRO A 173 -9.32 9.45 10.07
CA PRO A 173 -10.59 8.79 9.75
C PRO A 173 -11.77 9.53 10.41
N GLY A 174 -12.71 10.01 9.58
CA GLY A 174 -13.86 10.80 10.02
C GLY A 174 -13.70 12.32 9.88
N SER A 175 -12.49 12.83 9.61
CA SER A 175 -12.33 14.25 9.26
C SER A 175 -12.66 14.47 7.78
N GLY A 176 -13.40 15.55 7.48
CA GLY A 176 -13.82 15.84 6.10
C GLY A 176 -12.73 16.46 5.24
N ILE A 177 -11.99 17.43 5.77
CA ILE A 177 -11.04 18.25 5.00
C ILE A 177 -9.60 17.92 5.40
N PRO A 178 -8.71 17.57 4.44
CA PRO A 178 -7.30 17.34 4.74
C PRO A 178 -6.59 18.65 5.04
N LYS A 179 -5.63 18.62 5.97
CA LYS A 179 -4.74 19.75 6.27
C LYS A 179 -3.68 19.86 5.19
N LEU A 180 -3.55 21.04 4.61
CA LEU A 180 -2.59 21.32 3.54
C LEU A 180 -1.19 21.63 4.10
N PHE A 181 -0.20 21.63 3.21
CA PHE A 181 1.20 22.00 3.44
C PHE A 181 1.90 21.20 4.55
N LYS A 182 1.47 19.96 4.74
CA LYS A 182 2.08 19.02 5.66
C LYS A 182 3.14 18.17 4.98
N LYS A 183 4.02 17.55 5.79
CA LYS A 183 5.04 16.61 5.34
C LYS A 183 4.46 15.20 5.32
N VAL A 184 4.76 14.46 4.26
CA VAL A 184 4.41 13.05 4.07
C VAL A 184 5.66 12.22 4.21
N HIS A 185 5.73 11.33 5.18
CA HIS A 185 6.88 10.48 5.46
C HIS A 185 6.69 9.09 4.85
N LEU A 186 7.58 8.70 3.96
CA LEU A 186 7.53 7.44 3.23
C LEU A 186 8.91 6.79 3.18
N LYS A 187 8.96 5.47 3.44
CA LYS A 187 10.14 4.68 3.14
C LYS A 187 9.78 3.57 2.17
N PHE A 188 10.71 3.26 1.28
CA PHE A 188 10.53 2.28 0.22
C PHE A 188 11.57 1.18 0.35
N GLU A 189 11.16 -0.06 0.14
CA GLU A 189 12.04 -1.20 0.08
C GLU A 189 11.59 -2.15 -1.02
N ILE A 190 12.52 -2.70 -1.81
CA ILE A 190 12.22 -3.57 -2.94
C ILE A 190 12.86 -4.93 -2.69
N PHE A 191 12.07 -5.99 -2.90
CA PHE A 191 12.49 -7.38 -2.81
C PHE A 191 12.28 -8.09 -4.15
N ASP A 192 13.20 -8.98 -4.51
CA ASP A 192 12.88 -10.05 -5.44
C ASP A 192 11.92 -11.04 -4.75
N ILE A 193 10.81 -11.38 -5.44
CA ILE A 193 9.76 -12.22 -4.84
C ILE A 193 10.27 -13.64 -4.57
N ASN A 194 11.10 -14.20 -5.44
CA ASN A 194 11.61 -15.56 -5.24
C ASN A 194 12.59 -15.63 -4.08
N GLN A 195 13.52 -14.66 -3.99
CA GLN A 195 14.44 -14.57 -2.86
C GLN A 195 13.71 -14.35 -1.53
N TYR A 196 12.65 -13.52 -1.55
CA TYR A 196 11.81 -13.33 -0.35
C TYR A 196 11.10 -14.63 0.06
N LYS A 197 10.53 -15.37 -0.91
CA LYS A 197 9.91 -16.68 -0.64
C LYS A 197 10.91 -17.68 -0.06
N GLU A 198 12.09 -17.80 -0.65
CA GLU A 198 13.14 -18.70 -0.16
C GLU A 198 13.55 -18.36 1.28
N THR A 199 13.66 -17.07 1.60
CA THR A 199 13.96 -16.62 2.96
C THR A 199 12.84 -17.03 3.92
N MET A 200 11.60 -16.83 3.56
CA MET A 200 10.45 -17.20 4.40
C MET A 200 10.32 -18.73 4.58
N ILE A 201 10.64 -19.51 3.55
CA ILE A 201 10.64 -20.99 3.63
C ILE A 201 11.75 -21.52 4.52
N LYS A 202 12.97 -20.92 4.47
CA LYS A 202 14.10 -21.32 5.30
C LYS A 202 13.87 -21.09 6.80
N VAL A 203 13.04 -20.12 7.13
CA VAL A 203 12.73 -19.74 8.51
C VAL A 203 11.53 -20.54 9.05
N SER A 204 10.81 -21.28 8.20
CA SER A 204 9.53 -21.90 8.55
C SER A 204 9.36 -23.32 8.00
N ASP A 205 8.64 -24.18 8.73
CA ASP A 205 8.06 -25.41 8.19
C ASP A 205 6.92 -25.10 7.20
N LYS A 206 6.54 -26.09 6.34
CA LYS A 206 5.60 -25.88 5.22
C LYS A 206 4.27 -25.18 5.59
N ASP A 207 3.74 -25.45 6.78
CA ASP A 207 2.52 -24.81 7.28
C ASP A 207 2.76 -23.43 7.92
N GLU A 208 4.02 -23.05 8.10
CA GLU A 208 4.42 -21.81 8.75
C GLU A 208 4.71 -20.67 7.79
N PHE A 209 4.84 -20.89 6.47
CA PHE A 209 5.14 -19.83 5.51
C PHE A 209 4.21 -18.62 5.67
N THR A 210 2.92 -18.84 5.83
CA THR A 210 1.95 -17.75 6.04
C THR A 210 2.22 -17.00 7.33
N ARG A 211 2.57 -17.70 8.41
CA ARG A 211 2.93 -17.08 9.68
C ARG A 211 4.24 -16.32 9.58
N ALA A 212 5.24 -16.88 8.88
CA ALA A 212 6.53 -16.23 8.65
C ALA A 212 6.36 -14.91 7.88
N VAL A 213 5.60 -14.90 6.79
CA VAL A 213 5.30 -13.67 6.02
C VAL A 213 4.56 -12.64 6.87
N ILE A 214 3.57 -13.05 7.65
CA ILE A 214 2.83 -12.14 8.54
C ILE A 214 3.76 -11.53 9.58
N SER A 215 4.58 -12.33 10.23
CA SER A 215 5.52 -11.89 11.27
C SER A 215 6.59 -10.96 10.69
N ASP A 216 7.17 -11.28 9.53
CA ASP A 216 8.16 -10.44 8.86
C ASP A 216 7.57 -9.08 8.49
N LEU A 217 6.40 -9.04 7.86
CA LEU A 217 5.76 -7.78 7.48
C LEU A 217 5.33 -6.94 8.69
N GLN A 218 4.91 -7.58 9.80
CA GLN A 218 4.62 -6.87 11.05
C GLN A 218 5.89 -6.25 11.65
N LEU A 219 6.96 -7.03 11.74
CA LEU A 219 8.25 -6.55 12.23
C LEU A 219 8.78 -5.39 11.38
N ARG A 220 8.74 -5.52 10.05
CA ARG A 220 9.16 -4.45 9.12
C ARG A 220 8.31 -3.20 9.28
N ARG A 221 6.99 -3.33 9.42
CA ARG A 221 6.10 -2.20 9.69
C ARG A 221 6.51 -1.47 10.97
N ASP A 222 6.71 -2.22 12.04
CA ASP A 222 6.98 -1.67 13.37
C ASP A 222 8.37 -1.02 13.44
N MET A 223 9.35 -1.53 12.68
CA MET A 223 10.70 -0.96 12.58
C MET A 223 10.80 0.24 11.61
N ASN A 224 10.08 0.20 10.48
CA ASN A 224 10.34 1.13 9.38
C ASN A 224 9.29 2.23 9.22
N CYS A 225 8.04 2.03 9.68
CA CYS A 225 7.05 3.10 9.63
C CYS A 225 7.44 4.22 10.60
N THR A 226 7.50 5.45 10.09
CA THR A 226 7.81 6.61 10.93
C THR A 226 6.75 6.77 12.02
N PRO A 227 7.15 6.92 13.30
CA PRO A 227 6.20 7.10 14.39
C PRO A 227 5.33 8.35 14.19
N GLU A 228 4.07 8.27 14.60
CA GLU A 228 3.12 9.37 14.40
C GLU A 228 3.52 10.67 15.13
N ALA A 229 4.14 10.55 16.29
CA ALA A 229 4.64 11.71 17.05
C ALA A 229 5.70 12.49 16.24
N GLU A 230 6.57 11.79 15.51
CA GLU A 230 7.56 12.39 14.62
C GLU A 230 6.89 13.05 13.41
N CYS A 231 5.89 12.41 12.81
CA CYS A 231 5.12 12.96 11.69
C CYS A 231 4.36 14.25 12.08
N GLN A 232 3.99 14.39 13.33
CA GLN A 232 3.34 15.58 13.87
C GLN A 232 4.31 16.71 14.23
N GLY A 233 5.62 16.51 14.09
CA GLY A 233 6.66 17.45 14.51
C GLY A 233 6.81 17.57 16.04
N LYS A 234 6.23 16.66 16.79
CA LYS A 234 6.50 16.50 18.21
C LYS A 234 7.84 15.76 18.29
N LEU A 235 8.91 16.46 18.62
CA LEU A 235 10.23 15.89 18.83
C LEU A 235 10.11 14.65 19.72
N ALA A 236 10.55 13.50 19.21
CA ALA A 236 10.83 12.37 20.05
C ALA A 236 11.91 12.81 21.03
N VAL A 237 11.57 12.92 22.31
CA VAL A 237 12.57 13.04 23.36
C VAL A 237 13.43 11.77 23.20
N LYS A 238 14.66 11.96 22.70
CA LYS A 238 15.66 10.89 22.74
C LYS A 238 15.84 10.55 24.21
N ILE A 239 15.31 9.41 24.61
CA ILE A 239 15.74 8.76 25.84
C ILE A 239 17.17 8.31 25.56
N VAL A 240 18.13 9.02 26.17
CA VAL A 240 19.55 8.68 26.20
C VAL A 240 19.73 7.48 27.10
#